data_bf9dab039a3c16fb778080d7f9e199cb
#
_entry.id   bf9dab039a3c16fb778080d7f9e199cb
#
_cell.length_a   1.000
_cell.length_b   1.000
_cell.length_c   1.000
_cell.angle_alpha   90.00
_cell.angle_beta   90.00
_cell.angle_gamma   90.00
#
_symmetry.space_group_name_H-M   'P 1'
#
loop_
_entity.id
_entity.type
_entity.pdbx_description
1 polymer ?
#
loop_
_entity_poly.entity_id
_entity_poly.type
_entity_poly.pdbx_seq_one_letter_code
_entity_poly.pdbx_strand_id
1 'polypeptide(L)'
;MRNREDRARGGSVAFLALAACVAVVAGGARADDVAARSWANVVEDDRAIRIETEQLEAVIPKNSPKQWMTGIEKGTFLDKATGFREVGDGLMVIDWLMEPGSDEEWPDEILGQEGHGLHRYTWFANETDPARRDYALMAHGSSHRKRMVEGPQLCHRMKPVRPEVIRGDDYVAVKTTYQFEYAAPGRKAGSTWTQLIVFPRGERYFVLMDRIDSVNDVDELILRNDTPGCVRHERGDTFSEMYLSYLGGPNGVRIPSSEFFEPFPPDLKFGYRRDQNRTPEHFIRAYHLRDPKTGADGPWLAGLTLEPSVVYEAWASQRPGGIIVMIEEIHGKPTKAGESFGAAHVVGFFDDIPSMHKVYERYKGHTGLEVDASGWRLLK
;
A
#
# COMPACT_ATOMS: atom_id res chain seq x y z
N MET A 1 47.59 35.72 37.48
CA MET A 1 47.68 36.81 38.49
C MET A 1 46.31 37.10 39.03
N ARG A 2 46.17 36.81 40.35
CA ARG A 2 45.30 37.41 41.38
C ARG A 2 43.82 37.58 41.08
N ASN A 3 42.94 36.75 41.69
CA ASN A 3 42.47 36.72 43.12
C ASN A 3 41.55 37.87 43.48
N ARG A 4 40.32 37.60 43.90
CA ARG A 4 39.67 37.66 45.22
C ARG A 4 38.16 37.76 45.04
N GLU A 5 37.39 36.80 45.52
CA GLU A 5 36.77 36.74 46.87
C GLU A 5 36.10 38.00 47.35
N ASP A 6 34.77 37.90 47.59
CA ASP A 6 34.15 38.17 48.93
C ASP A 6 32.59 37.96 48.77
N ARG A 7 32.03 36.98 49.48
CA ARG A 7 31.28 36.96 50.75
C ARG A 7 29.98 37.77 50.82
N ALA A 8 28.88 37.08 50.77
CA ALA A 8 27.91 36.75 51.82
C ALA A 8 27.06 37.84 52.46
N ARG A 9 25.74 37.53 52.50
CA ARG A 9 24.70 37.73 53.54
C ARG A 9 23.36 37.58 52.86
N GLY A 10 22.45 36.61 53.09
CA GLY A 10 21.81 36.32 54.38
C GLY A 10 20.44 37.01 54.36
N GLY A 11 19.38 36.32 53.97
CA GLY A 11 18.03 36.83 54.05
C GLY A 11 17.03 35.69 53.84
N SER A 12 16.63 35.03 54.94
CA SER A 12 15.53 34.05 54.95
C SER A 12 14.21 34.78 54.72
N VAL A 13 13.50 34.42 53.66
CA VAL A 13 12.08 34.73 53.45
C VAL A 13 11.32 33.43 53.44
N ALA A 14 10.53 33.25 54.49
CA ALA A 14 9.59 32.16 54.62
C ALA A 14 8.45 32.32 53.60
N PHE A 15 8.35 31.41 52.63
CA PHE A 15 7.17 31.33 51.79
C PHE A 15 6.23 30.25 52.32
N LEU A 16 5.04 30.71 52.71
CA LEU A 16 3.88 29.84 52.99
C LEU A 16 3.54 29.06 51.71
N ALA A 17 3.60 27.76 51.78
CA ALA A 17 3.09 26.90 50.74
C ALA A 17 1.57 26.76 50.89
N LEU A 18 0.82 27.38 49.99
CA LEU A 18 -0.59 27.14 49.81
C LEU A 18 -0.74 25.86 48.95
N ALA A 19 -1.09 24.74 49.59
CA ALA A 19 -1.42 23.49 48.88
C ALA A 19 -2.79 23.64 48.22
N ALA A 20 -2.82 23.89 46.91
CA ALA A 20 -4.02 23.74 46.11
C ALA A 20 -4.16 22.25 45.74
N CYS A 21 -5.12 21.59 46.36
CA CYS A 21 -5.57 20.26 45.94
C CYS A 21 -6.24 20.37 44.57
N VAL A 22 -5.53 20.08 43.49
CA VAL A 22 -6.13 19.82 42.20
C VAL A 22 -6.64 18.38 42.26
N ALA A 23 -7.95 18.20 42.37
CA ALA A 23 -8.60 16.91 42.18
C ALA A 23 -8.47 16.55 40.69
N VAL A 24 -7.51 15.70 40.36
CA VAL A 24 -7.45 15.02 39.08
C VAL A 24 -8.61 14.02 39.09
N VAL A 25 -9.69 14.35 38.38
CA VAL A 25 -10.71 13.38 38.01
C VAL A 25 -10.04 12.45 36.99
N ALA A 26 -9.42 11.41 37.48
CA ALA A 26 -9.05 10.26 36.66
C ALA A 26 -10.36 9.62 36.20
N GLY A 27 -10.77 9.91 34.98
CA GLY A 27 -11.79 9.15 34.26
C GLY A 27 -11.27 7.72 34.16
N GLY A 28 -11.68 6.87 35.09
CA GLY A 28 -11.34 5.46 35.09
C GLY A 28 -11.98 4.83 33.84
N ALA A 29 -11.17 4.52 32.84
CA ALA A 29 -11.57 3.53 31.85
C ALA A 29 -11.95 2.27 32.62
N ARG A 30 -13.17 1.77 32.40
CA ARG A 30 -13.67 0.57 33.06
C ARG A 30 -12.73 -0.59 32.77
N ALA A 31 -12.42 -1.40 33.79
CA ALA A 31 -11.58 -2.59 33.64
C ALA A 31 -12.09 -3.56 32.56
N ASP A 32 -13.37 -3.53 32.26
CA ASP A 32 -14.01 -4.29 31.18
C ASP A 32 -13.58 -3.79 29.77
N ASP A 33 -13.28 -2.50 29.59
CA ASP A 33 -12.77 -1.94 28.35
C ASP A 33 -11.31 -2.36 28.06
N VAL A 34 -10.54 -2.69 29.08
CA VAL A 34 -9.14 -3.15 28.95
C VAL A 34 -9.09 -4.65 28.64
N ALA A 35 -10.00 -5.43 29.24
CA ALA A 35 -10.06 -6.89 29.02
C ALA A 35 -10.65 -7.26 27.63
N ALA A 36 -11.61 -6.43 27.11
CA ALA A 36 -12.24 -6.66 25.81
C ALA A 36 -11.29 -6.42 24.60
N ARG A 37 -10.13 -5.77 24.81
CA ARG A 37 -9.21 -5.40 23.73
C ARG A 37 -7.85 -6.11 23.79
N SER A 38 -7.78 -7.24 24.46
CA SER A 38 -6.51 -7.98 24.63
C SER A 38 -5.98 -8.66 23.35
N TRP A 39 -6.81 -8.81 22.32
CA TRP A 39 -6.46 -9.49 21.09
C TRP A 39 -5.63 -8.62 20.10
N ALA A 40 -5.65 -7.29 20.26
CA ALA A 40 -4.88 -6.37 19.44
C ALA A 40 -4.24 -5.26 20.29
N ASN A 41 -2.95 -5.03 20.04
CA ASN A 41 -2.18 -3.92 20.56
C ASN A 41 -1.90 -2.92 19.43
N VAL A 42 -2.20 -1.65 19.64
CA VAL A 42 -1.95 -0.58 18.66
C VAL A 42 -1.19 0.54 19.34
N VAL A 43 0.03 0.74 18.88
CA VAL A 43 0.93 1.81 19.34
C VAL A 43 1.08 2.83 18.22
N GLU A 44 0.75 4.07 18.53
CA GLU A 44 0.87 5.19 17.62
C GLU A 44 1.93 6.17 18.12
N ASP A 45 2.87 6.54 17.24
CA ASP A 45 3.85 7.60 17.47
C ASP A 45 3.82 8.62 16.32
N ASP A 46 4.75 9.56 16.30
CA ASP A 46 4.82 10.60 15.26
C ASP A 46 5.17 10.05 13.86
N ARG A 47 5.68 8.82 13.78
CA ARG A 47 6.21 8.22 12.55
C ARG A 47 5.31 7.16 11.97
N ALA A 48 4.63 6.40 12.83
CA ALA A 48 3.91 5.22 12.40
C ALA A 48 2.82 4.78 13.38
N ILE A 49 1.92 3.95 12.86
CA ILE A 49 0.96 3.15 13.61
C ILE A 49 1.45 1.70 13.55
N ARG A 50 1.77 1.12 14.70
CA ARG A 50 2.14 -0.29 14.83
C ARG A 50 0.93 -1.05 15.31
N ILE A 51 0.59 -2.09 14.58
CA ILE A 51 -0.53 -2.98 14.87
C ILE A 51 0.04 -4.37 15.14
N GLU A 52 -0.32 -4.91 16.28
CA GLU A 52 -0.03 -6.28 16.66
C GLU A 52 -1.35 -6.95 17.05
N THR A 53 -1.73 -8.01 16.35
CA THR A 53 -2.88 -8.86 16.66
C THR A 53 -2.40 -10.23 17.17
N GLU A 54 -3.34 -11.13 17.46
CA GLU A 54 -3.02 -12.52 17.77
C GLU A 54 -2.30 -13.22 16.61
N GLN A 55 -2.55 -12.79 15.35
CA GLN A 55 -2.09 -13.45 14.14
C GLN A 55 -1.00 -12.66 13.38
N LEU A 56 -1.03 -11.33 13.43
CA LEU A 56 -0.23 -10.47 12.57
C LEU A 56 0.49 -9.36 13.34
N GLU A 57 1.63 -8.92 12.78
CA GLU A 57 2.20 -7.61 13.05
C GLU A 57 2.25 -6.80 11.75
N ALA A 58 2.02 -5.51 11.83
CA ALA A 58 2.12 -4.58 10.72
C ALA A 58 2.49 -3.17 11.18
N VAL A 59 3.18 -2.41 10.32
CA VAL A 59 3.46 -1.00 10.56
C VAL A 59 2.90 -0.19 9.39
N ILE A 60 2.07 0.79 9.70
CA ILE A 60 1.52 1.74 8.73
C ILE A 60 2.23 3.07 8.96
N PRO A 61 3.03 3.55 8.00
CA PRO A 61 3.79 4.77 8.16
C PRO A 61 2.89 6.02 8.11
N LYS A 62 3.23 7.00 8.92
CA LYS A 62 2.68 8.36 8.84
C LYS A 62 3.56 9.21 7.95
N ASN A 63 3.74 8.82 6.78
CA ASN A 63 4.60 9.37 5.75
C ASN A 63 5.44 10.61 6.04
N SER A 64 6.69 10.51 5.68
CA SER A 64 7.63 11.61 5.70
C SER A 64 8.37 11.69 4.36
N PRO A 65 9.08 12.79 4.06
CA PRO A 65 9.90 12.90 2.86
C PRO A 65 10.97 11.81 2.70
N LYS A 66 11.20 11.03 3.76
CA LYS A 66 12.17 9.91 3.76
C LYS A 66 11.52 8.54 3.60
N GLN A 67 10.20 8.48 3.65
CA GLN A 67 9.45 7.24 3.60
C GLN A 67 8.43 7.34 2.47
N TRP A 68 8.67 6.58 1.44
CA TRP A 68 8.05 6.70 0.13
C TRP A 68 7.02 5.61 -0.17
N MET A 69 6.43 5.01 0.88
CA MET A 69 5.45 3.94 0.71
C MET A 69 4.15 4.28 1.41
N THR A 70 3.04 3.90 0.80
CA THR A 70 1.71 3.87 1.41
C THR A 70 1.37 2.43 1.84
N GLY A 71 0.35 2.27 2.66
CA GLY A 71 -0.06 0.95 3.16
C GLY A 71 0.88 0.42 4.23
N ILE A 72 1.38 -0.80 4.07
CA ILE A 72 2.23 -1.48 5.06
C ILE A 72 3.71 -1.22 4.76
N GLU A 73 4.46 -0.82 5.78
CA GLU A 73 5.89 -0.56 5.65
C GLU A 73 6.67 -1.83 5.35
N LYS A 74 7.64 -1.70 4.47
CA LYS A 74 8.58 -2.74 4.04
C LYS A 74 9.11 -3.58 5.20
N GLY A 75 9.01 -4.90 5.06
CA GLY A 75 9.55 -5.87 6.01
C GLY A 75 8.88 -5.86 7.39
N THR A 76 7.70 -5.26 7.52
CA THR A 76 7.00 -5.17 8.81
C THR A 76 5.76 -6.06 8.91
N PHE A 77 5.29 -6.63 7.80
CA PHE A 77 4.13 -7.51 7.80
C PHE A 77 4.56 -8.93 8.16
N LEU A 78 4.27 -9.32 9.41
CA LEU A 78 4.66 -10.62 9.99
C LEU A 78 3.45 -11.50 10.19
N ASP A 79 3.56 -12.74 9.72
CA ASP A 79 2.70 -13.86 10.10
C ASP A 79 3.20 -14.52 11.39
N LYS A 80 2.50 -14.32 12.50
CA LYS A 80 2.91 -14.86 13.80
C LYS A 80 2.79 -16.38 13.89
N ALA A 81 1.92 -16.98 13.06
CA ALA A 81 1.72 -18.43 13.05
C ALA A 81 2.93 -19.17 12.48
N THR A 82 3.58 -18.60 11.46
CA THR A 82 4.70 -19.25 10.76
C THR A 82 6.05 -18.56 11.03
N GLY A 83 6.04 -17.33 11.53
CA GLY A 83 7.23 -16.50 11.69
C GLY A 83 7.73 -15.88 10.39
N PHE A 84 7.04 -16.09 9.27
CA PHE A 84 7.39 -15.48 8.00
C PHE A 84 7.02 -14.01 8.00
N ARG A 85 7.91 -13.22 7.39
CA ARG A 85 7.76 -11.79 7.22
C ARG A 85 7.82 -11.45 5.73
N GLU A 86 6.99 -10.55 5.29
CA GLU A 86 7.13 -9.99 3.96
C GLU A 86 8.54 -9.38 3.81
N VAL A 87 9.23 -9.74 2.74
CA VAL A 87 10.64 -9.40 2.50
C VAL A 87 10.83 -8.33 1.41
N GLY A 88 9.75 -7.75 0.94
CA GLY A 88 9.74 -6.83 -0.18
C GLY A 88 9.96 -5.36 0.17
N ASP A 89 9.56 -4.55 -0.75
CA ASP A 89 9.61 -3.09 -0.65
C ASP A 89 8.29 -2.48 -0.09
N GLY A 90 7.49 -3.29 0.61
CA GLY A 90 6.22 -2.94 1.23
C GLY A 90 5.01 -3.43 0.44
N LEU A 91 3.84 -3.31 1.06
CA LEU A 91 2.56 -3.68 0.47
C LEU A 91 1.77 -2.42 0.14
N MET A 92 1.01 -2.45 -0.96
CA MET A 92 0.06 -1.40 -1.33
C MET A 92 0.70 -0.04 -1.61
N VAL A 93 1.69 -0.02 -2.47
CA VAL A 93 2.26 1.22 -3.01
C VAL A 93 1.26 1.82 -3.99
N ILE A 94 0.89 3.09 -3.79
CA ILE A 94 -0.05 3.83 -4.63
C ILE A 94 0.70 4.86 -5.47
N ASP A 95 0.37 4.89 -6.74
CA ASP A 95 0.92 5.82 -7.72
C ASP A 95 0.08 7.12 -7.84
N TRP A 96 0.31 7.90 -8.87
CA TRP A 96 -0.54 9.04 -9.23
C TRP A 96 -1.79 8.59 -9.99
N LEU A 97 -2.74 9.50 -10.18
CA LEU A 97 -3.86 9.25 -11.08
C LEU A 97 -3.41 9.38 -12.53
N MET A 98 -3.77 8.41 -13.35
CA MET A 98 -3.30 8.27 -14.72
C MET A 98 -4.46 8.12 -15.71
N GLU A 99 -4.11 8.25 -16.98
CA GLU A 99 -4.95 7.87 -18.13
C GLU A 99 -4.08 7.23 -19.21
N PRO A 100 -4.63 6.49 -20.19
CA PRO A 100 -3.88 6.05 -21.35
C PRO A 100 -3.24 7.20 -22.10
N GLY A 101 -2.03 7.00 -22.63
CA GLY A 101 -1.26 8.00 -23.34
C GLY A 101 0.19 8.02 -22.87
N SER A 102 0.95 9.03 -23.28
CA SER A 102 2.35 9.17 -22.91
C SER A 102 2.66 10.59 -22.48
N ASP A 103 3.41 10.73 -21.38
CA ASP A 103 3.96 12.04 -20.99
C ASP A 103 4.93 12.60 -22.03
N GLU A 104 5.44 11.77 -22.95
CA GLU A 104 6.29 12.21 -24.06
C GLU A 104 5.57 13.15 -25.03
N GLU A 105 4.24 13.15 -25.00
CA GLU A 105 3.41 14.06 -25.79
C GLU A 105 3.38 15.47 -25.19
N TRP A 106 3.88 15.65 -23.96
CA TRP A 106 3.89 16.94 -23.28
C TRP A 106 5.21 17.69 -23.50
N PRO A 107 5.16 19.03 -23.58
CA PRO A 107 6.36 19.84 -23.67
C PRO A 107 7.33 19.59 -22.51
N ASP A 108 8.62 19.60 -22.82
CA ASP A 108 9.68 19.37 -21.81
C ASP A 108 9.64 20.38 -20.67
N GLU A 109 9.18 21.61 -20.92
CA GLU A 109 9.01 22.63 -19.89
C GLU A 109 7.99 22.24 -18.83
N ILE A 110 6.96 21.45 -19.20
CA ILE A 110 5.95 20.95 -18.28
C ILE A 110 6.47 19.71 -17.55
N LEU A 111 7.14 18.81 -18.26
CA LEU A 111 7.71 17.61 -17.68
C LEU A 111 8.84 17.91 -16.70
N GLY A 112 9.55 19.02 -16.89
CA GLY A 112 10.61 19.48 -16.01
C GLY A 112 10.14 20.21 -14.76
N GLN A 113 8.86 20.58 -14.65
CA GLN A 113 8.33 21.31 -13.49
C GLN A 113 8.15 20.36 -12.29
N GLU A 114 8.53 20.86 -11.12
CA GLU A 114 8.34 20.11 -9.88
C GLU A 114 6.85 19.83 -9.64
N GLY A 115 6.49 18.57 -9.46
CA GLY A 115 5.13 18.14 -9.24
C GLY A 115 4.31 17.82 -10.48
N HIS A 116 4.81 18.06 -11.67
CA HIS A 116 4.14 17.75 -12.92
C HIS A 116 4.87 16.66 -13.70
N GLY A 117 4.17 15.76 -14.32
CA GLY A 117 4.67 14.78 -15.30
C GLY A 117 5.95 14.03 -14.97
N LEU A 118 6.32 14.14 -13.73
CA LEU A 118 7.64 13.97 -13.27
C LEU A 118 8.22 12.66 -13.45
N HIS A 119 7.37 11.74 -13.56
CA HIS A 119 7.85 10.45 -13.26
C HIS A 119 8.06 9.58 -14.45
N ARG A 120 7.87 10.09 -15.63
CA ARG A 120 8.39 9.43 -16.81
C ARG A 120 9.79 8.86 -16.56
N TYR A 121 10.56 9.55 -15.67
CA TYR A 121 12.00 9.24 -15.55
C TYR A 121 12.65 9.40 -14.18
N THR A 122 11.99 9.79 -13.13
CA THR A 122 12.70 10.11 -11.88
C THR A 122 13.36 8.93 -11.20
N TRP A 123 12.90 7.73 -11.42
CA TRP A 123 13.60 6.54 -10.96
C TRP A 123 14.88 6.27 -11.74
N PHE A 124 14.93 6.77 -12.97
CA PHE A 124 15.94 6.44 -13.94
C PHE A 124 16.52 7.69 -14.61
N ALA A 125 16.22 8.87 -14.10
CA ALA A 125 16.73 10.14 -14.63
C ALA A 125 18.26 10.20 -14.75
N ASN A 126 18.95 9.38 -13.95
CA ASN A 126 20.41 9.24 -13.98
C ASN A 126 20.88 7.94 -14.66
N GLU A 127 19.98 7.18 -15.27
CA GLU A 127 20.36 5.94 -15.93
C GLU A 127 21.04 6.24 -17.27
N THR A 128 22.30 5.88 -17.35
CA THR A 128 23.15 6.10 -18.54
C THR A 128 23.18 4.91 -19.48
N ASP A 129 22.75 3.74 -18.99
CA ASP A 129 22.66 2.53 -19.81
C ASP A 129 21.36 2.58 -20.65
N PRO A 130 21.47 2.61 -22.00
CA PRO A 130 20.28 2.65 -22.87
C PRO A 130 19.33 1.47 -22.67
N ALA A 131 19.84 0.26 -22.42
CA ALA A 131 19.02 -0.93 -22.22
C ALA A 131 18.20 -0.81 -20.92
N ARG A 132 18.78 -0.27 -19.88
CA ARG A 132 18.08 -0.01 -18.61
C ARG A 132 17.13 1.18 -18.71
N ARG A 133 17.46 2.17 -19.53
CA ARG A 133 16.57 3.31 -19.80
C ARG A 133 15.31 2.84 -20.52
N ASP A 134 15.45 2.03 -21.56
CA ASP A 134 14.33 1.50 -22.31
C ASP A 134 13.44 0.60 -21.40
N TYR A 135 14.07 -0.23 -20.59
CA TYR A 135 13.37 -1.01 -19.58
C TYR A 135 12.61 -0.11 -18.57
N ALA A 136 13.24 0.96 -18.14
CA ALA A 136 12.66 1.92 -17.22
C ALA A 136 11.43 2.63 -17.82
N LEU A 137 11.53 3.04 -19.08
CA LEU A 137 10.41 3.62 -19.83
C LEU A 137 9.24 2.64 -19.93
N MET A 138 9.53 1.38 -20.20
CA MET A 138 8.53 0.31 -20.27
C MET A 138 7.93 0.00 -18.90
N ALA A 139 8.66 0.20 -17.80
CA ALA A 139 8.17 -0.10 -16.45
C ALA A 139 7.00 0.79 -16.00
N HIS A 140 6.85 1.98 -16.59
CA HIS A 140 5.67 2.82 -16.34
C HIS A 140 4.60 2.69 -17.41
N GLY A 141 4.93 2.06 -18.50
CA GLY A 141 4.08 2.13 -19.64
C GLY A 141 3.38 0.84 -19.96
N SER A 142 3.99 -0.27 -19.65
CA SER A 142 3.55 -1.47 -20.33
C SER A 142 3.41 -1.23 -21.85
N SER A 143 2.84 -2.13 -22.60
CA SER A 143 2.43 -1.87 -24.01
C SER A 143 1.36 -0.78 -24.10
N HIS A 144 0.73 -0.43 -22.96
CA HIS A 144 -0.16 0.71 -22.79
C HIS A 144 0.51 1.79 -21.97
N ARG A 145 1.08 2.74 -22.66
CA ARG A 145 1.64 3.94 -22.04
C ARG A 145 0.55 4.66 -21.25
N LYS A 146 0.93 5.18 -20.09
CA LYS A 146 0.08 6.00 -19.22
C LYS A 146 0.73 7.38 -19.08
N ARG A 147 -0.11 8.37 -18.90
CA ARG A 147 0.31 9.72 -18.52
C ARG A 147 -0.42 10.15 -17.25
N MET A 148 0.17 11.09 -16.54
CA MET A 148 -0.40 11.63 -15.32
C MET A 148 -1.66 12.45 -15.62
N VAL A 149 -2.69 12.26 -14.81
CA VAL A 149 -3.85 13.15 -14.69
C VAL A 149 -3.68 14.07 -13.50
N GLU A 150 -3.40 13.51 -12.34
CA GLU A 150 -3.08 14.24 -11.10
C GLU A 150 -1.93 13.57 -10.36
N GLY A 151 -1.14 14.38 -9.66
CA GLY A 151 0.02 13.99 -8.86
C GLY A 151 0.14 14.82 -7.58
N PRO A 152 1.26 14.70 -6.89
CA PRO A 152 2.42 13.85 -7.18
C PRO A 152 2.15 12.38 -6.92
N GLN A 153 3.10 11.54 -7.33
CA GLN A 153 3.09 10.12 -6.96
C GLN A 153 3.12 9.99 -5.43
N LEU A 154 2.13 9.29 -4.87
CA LEU A 154 1.94 9.24 -3.43
C LEU A 154 3.12 8.61 -2.68
N CYS A 155 3.76 7.62 -3.28
CA CYS A 155 4.92 6.97 -2.67
C CYS A 155 6.23 7.76 -2.75
N HIS A 156 6.32 8.85 -3.50
CA HIS A 156 7.57 9.58 -3.70
C HIS A 156 7.60 11.01 -3.14
N ARG A 157 6.49 11.72 -3.22
CA ARG A 157 6.48 13.16 -2.93
C ARG A 157 5.30 13.59 -2.07
N MET A 158 4.91 12.73 -1.16
CA MET A 158 3.79 13.04 -0.29
C MET A 158 4.13 14.10 0.73
N LYS A 159 3.16 14.98 0.95
CA LYS A 159 3.03 15.64 2.25
C LYS A 159 2.79 14.59 3.34
N PRO A 160 3.14 14.88 4.59
CA PRO A 160 2.84 13.97 5.69
C PRO A 160 1.34 13.63 5.69
N VAL A 161 1.02 12.38 5.42
CA VAL A 161 -0.32 11.83 5.58
C VAL A 161 -0.43 11.28 6.99
N ARG A 162 -1.50 11.64 7.68
CA ARG A 162 -1.75 11.18 9.05
C ARG A 162 -2.92 10.20 9.03
N PRO A 163 -2.64 8.91 9.07
CA PRO A 163 -3.68 7.90 9.19
C PRO A 163 -4.42 8.02 10.51
N GLU A 164 -5.72 7.70 10.48
CA GLU A 164 -6.59 7.66 11.65
C GLU A 164 -6.84 6.22 12.08
N VAL A 165 -6.73 5.93 13.38
CA VAL A 165 -7.03 4.59 13.93
C VAL A 165 -8.50 4.53 14.36
N ILE A 166 -9.22 3.52 13.87
CA ILE A 166 -10.58 3.18 14.27
C ILE A 166 -10.55 1.82 14.96
N ARG A 167 -11.20 1.70 16.12
CA ARG A 167 -11.21 0.48 16.92
C ARG A 167 -12.61 -0.04 17.12
N GLY A 168 -12.81 -1.31 16.84
CA GLY A 168 -14.00 -2.07 17.17
C GLY A 168 -13.72 -3.22 18.14
N ASP A 169 -14.71 -4.02 18.43
CA ASP A 169 -14.59 -5.15 19.36
C ASP A 169 -13.79 -6.31 18.75
N ASP A 170 -13.92 -6.52 17.44
CA ASP A 170 -13.34 -7.61 16.68
C ASP A 170 -12.49 -7.17 15.47
N TYR A 171 -12.11 -5.88 15.40
CA TYR A 171 -11.21 -5.35 14.37
C TYR A 171 -10.47 -4.11 14.86
N VAL A 172 -9.36 -3.86 14.17
CA VAL A 172 -8.66 -2.57 14.16
C VAL A 172 -8.58 -2.09 12.73
N ALA A 173 -8.90 -0.82 12.50
CA ALA A 173 -8.80 -0.24 11.18
C ALA A 173 -7.93 1.03 11.16
N VAL A 174 -7.33 1.30 10.01
CA VAL A 174 -6.59 2.52 9.74
C VAL A 174 -7.13 3.15 8.47
N LYS A 175 -7.54 4.42 8.57
CA LYS A 175 -8.01 5.24 7.46
C LYS A 175 -6.98 6.28 7.11
N THR A 176 -6.60 6.34 5.84
CA THR A 176 -5.68 7.35 5.30
C THR A 176 -6.40 8.09 4.18
N THR A 177 -6.34 9.43 4.19
CA THR A 177 -6.89 10.26 3.12
C THR A 177 -5.83 11.22 2.63
N TYR A 178 -5.72 11.36 1.30
CA TYR A 178 -4.83 12.28 0.64
C TYR A 178 -5.56 13.02 -0.48
N GLN A 179 -5.24 14.28 -0.68
CA GLN A 179 -5.73 15.07 -1.80
C GLN A 179 -4.59 15.34 -2.77
N PHE A 180 -4.78 15.02 -4.05
CA PHE A 180 -3.80 15.29 -5.08
C PHE A 180 -3.60 16.80 -5.27
N GLU A 181 -2.34 17.21 -5.41
CA GLU A 181 -1.94 18.62 -5.33
C GLU A 181 -1.61 19.25 -6.68
N TYR A 182 -1.30 18.42 -7.67
CA TYR A 182 -0.88 18.84 -9.00
C TYR A 182 -1.75 18.17 -10.05
N ALA A 183 -1.89 18.83 -11.18
CA ALA A 183 -2.63 18.29 -12.30
C ALA A 183 -1.87 18.48 -13.61
N ALA A 184 -2.06 17.55 -14.51
CA ALA A 184 -1.60 17.67 -15.89
C ALA A 184 -2.25 18.87 -16.61
N PRO A 185 -1.65 19.37 -17.72
CA PRO A 185 -2.26 20.40 -18.54
C PRO A 185 -3.70 20.06 -18.94
N GLY A 186 -4.62 20.99 -18.74
CA GLY A 186 -6.05 20.80 -19.02
C GLY A 186 -6.82 19.98 -17.96
N ARG A 187 -6.17 19.55 -16.90
CA ARG A 187 -6.77 18.87 -15.76
C ARG A 187 -6.81 19.79 -14.52
N LYS A 188 -7.53 19.37 -13.48
CA LYS A 188 -7.65 20.08 -12.19
C LYS A 188 -7.07 19.21 -11.09
N ALA A 189 -6.32 19.80 -10.18
CA ALA A 189 -5.92 19.14 -8.94
C ALA A 189 -7.07 19.15 -7.93
N GLY A 190 -7.10 18.18 -7.03
CA GLY A 190 -8.05 18.15 -5.94
C GLY A 190 -8.83 16.85 -5.79
N SER A 191 -8.64 15.86 -6.64
CA SER A 191 -9.15 14.51 -6.42
C SER A 191 -8.61 13.97 -5.10
N THR A 192 -9.38 13.12 -4.42
CA THR A 192 -8.95 12.50 -3.17
C THR A 192 -8.77 11.00 -3.35
N TRP A 193 -7.75 10.48 -2.70
CA TRP A 193 -7.56 9.06 -2.46
C TRP A 193 -7.83 8.76 -0.99
N THR A 194 -8.65 7.74 -0.74
CA THR A 194 -8.90 7.21 0.59
C THR A 194 -8.55 5.74 0.62
N GLN A 195 -7.71 5.36 1.58
CA GLN A 195 -7.40 3.98 1.89
C GLN A 195 -7.98 3.60 3.25
N LEU A 196 -8.64 2.45 3.31
CA LEU A 196 -9.07 1.81 4.55
C LEU A 196 -8.40 0.45 4.65
N ILE A 197 -7.72 0.20 5.75
CA ILE A 197 -7.09 -1.09 6.06
C ILE A 197 -7.75 -1.60 7.34
N VAL A 198 -8.42 -2.75 7.29
CA VAL A 198 -9.10 -3.38 8.41
C VAL A 198 -8.40 -4.70 8.74
N PHE A 199 -7.97 -4.87 9.97
CA PHE A 199 -7.42 -6.09 10.54
C PHE A 199 -8.50 -6.80 11.35
N PRO A 200 -9.20 -7.80 10.81
CA PRO A 200 -10.22 -8.56 11.54
C PRO A 200 -9.57 -9.47 12.59
N ARG A 201 -10.24 -9.66 13.71
CA ARG A 201 -9.77 -10.56 14.77
C ARG A 201 -9.65 -12.01 14.29
N GLY A 202 -8.55 -12.65 14.61
CA GLY A 202 -8.29 -14.07 14.32
C GLY A 202 -7.88 -14.38 12.89
N GLU A 203 -7.85 -13.39 11.99
CA GLU A 203 -7.47 -13.59 10.58
C GLU A 203 -5.99 -13.28 10.35
N ARG A 204 -5.36 -14.01 9.43
CA ARG A 204 -3.97 -13.82 8.98
C ARG A 204 -3.88 -12.89 7.76
N TYR A 205 -4.89 -12.07 7.54
CA TYR A 205 -4.99 -11.09 6.47
C TYR A 205 -5.66 -9.81 6.96
N PHE A 206 -5.51 -8.77 6.19
CA PHE A 206 -6.32 -7.56 6.32
C PHE A 206 -7.22 -7.38 5.10
N VAL A 207 -8.31 -6.65 5.28
CA VAL A 207 -9.20 -6.20 4.21
C VAL A 207 -8.87 -4.74 3.90
N LEU A 208 -8.75 -4.42 2.63
CA LEU A 208 -8.32 -3.12 2.16
C LEU A 208 -9.31 -2.57 1.14
N MET A 209 -9.46 -1.25 1.11
CA MET A 209 -10.09 -0.52 0.03
C MET A 209 -9.23 0.68 -0.35
N ASP A 210 -9.03 0.87 -1.66
CA ASP A 210 -8.60 2.12 -2.25
C ASP A 210 -9.78 2.75 -3.00
N ARG A 211 -10.05 4.03 -2.74
CA ARG A 211 -11.12 4.80 -3.36
C ARG A 211 -10.61 6.13 -3.86
N ILE A 212 -11.03 6.48 -5.06
CA ILE A 212 -10.82 7.80 -5.67
C ILE A 212 -12.15 8.55 -5.75
N ASP A 213 -12.15 9.81 -5.32
CA ASP A 213 -13.21 10.77 -5.61
C ASP A 213 -12.63 11.79 -6.59
N SER A 214 -13.10 11.78 -7.85
CA SER A 214 -12.49 12.54 -8.96
C SER A 214 -13.04 13.95 -9.08
N VAL A 215 -12.18 14.92 -9.39
CA VAL A 215 -12.57 16.28 -9.78
C VAL A 215 -12.44 16.52 -11.30
N ASN A 216 -12.06 15.49 -12.05
CA ASN A 216 -11.82 15.56 -13.50
C ASN A 216 -12.79 14.68 -14.28
N ASP A 217 -13.15 15.14 -15.48
CA ASP A 217 -13.72 14.31 -16.53
C ASP A 217 -12.58 13.62 -17.26
N VAL A 218 -12.50 12.30 -17.21
CA VAL A 218 -11.44 11.49 -17.84
C VAL A 218 -12.09 10.28 -18.51
N ASP A 219 -11.74 10.01 -19.75
CA ASP A 219 -12.33 8.89 -20.50
C ASP A 219 -11.92 7.52 -19.96
N GLU A 220 -10.71 7.43 -19.42
CA GLU A 220 -10.21 6.22 -18.74
C GLU A 220 -9.32 6.64 -17.56
N LEU A 221 -9.90 6.87 -16.38
CA LEU A 221 -9.14 7.22 -15.17
C LEU A 221 -8.65 5.96 -14.49
N ILE A 222 -7.36 5.92 -14.17
CA ILE A 222 -6.66 4.75 -13.66
C ILE A 222 -5.93 5.10 -12.36
N LEU A 223 -6.06 4.23 -11.36
CA LEU A 223 -5.22 4.19 -10.18
C LEU A 223 -4.37 2.91 -10.21
N ARG A 224 -3.07 3.05 -10.03
CA ARG A 224 -2.13 1.93 -9.93
C ARG A 224 -1.80 1.64 -8.48
N ASN A 225 -1.75 0.37 -8.13
CA ASN A 225 -1.20 -0.10 -6.87
C ASN A 225 -0.37 -1.38 -7.03
N ASP A 226 0.44 -1.68 -6.02
CA ASP A 226 1.20 -2.92 -5.93
C ASP A 226 0.50 -3.86 -4.95
N THR A 227 -0.06 -4.97 -5.45
CA THR A 227 -0.80 -5.94 -4.67
C THR A 227 -0.37 -7.37 -5.05
N PRO A 228 0.08 -8.22 -4.13
CA PRO A 228 0.23 -8.04 -2.68
C PRO A 228 1.46 -7.25 -2.26
N GLY A 229 2.26 -6.74 -3.18
CA GLY A 229 3.45 -5.95 -2.94
C GLY A 229 4.63 -6.41 -3.78
N CYS A 230 5.78 -5.76 -3.57
CA CYS A 230 7.03 -6.08 -4.25
C CYS A 230 7.89 -6.99 -3.37
N VAL A 231 8.53 -8.00 -3.94
CA VAL A 231 9.47 -8.86 -3.21
C VAL A 231 10.87 -8.78 -3.82
N ARG A 232 11.90 -8.84 -2.97
CA ARG A 232 13.27 -9.02 -3.45
C ARG A 232 13.53 -10.50 -3.70
N HIS A 233 14.04 -10.78 -4.88
CA HIS A 233 14.26 -12.15 -5.32
C HIS A 233 15.39 -12.18 -6.33
N GLU A 234 16.48 -12.82 -6.00
CA GLU A 234 17.61 -12.90 -6.91
C GLU A 234 17.67 -14.23 -7.64
N ARG A 235 17.61 -15.35 -6.95
CA ARG A 235 17.70 -16.69 -7.58
C ARG A 235 16.98 -17.77 -6.79
N GLY A 236 15.65 -17.59 -6.57
CA GLY A 236 14.87 -18.56 -5.83
C GLY A 236 15.05 -18.48 -4.32
N ASP A 237 15.39 -17.31 -3.82
CA ASP A 237 15.71 -17.08 -2.41
C ASP A 237 14.50 -16.69 -1.55
N THR A 238 13.54 -15.92 -2.08
CA THR A 238 12.44 -15.37 -1.29
C THR A 238 11.08 -16.00 -1.56
N PHE A 239 10.92 -16.68 -2.69
CA PHE A 239 9.73 -17.46 -3.01
C PHE A 239 10.07 -18.62 -3.95
N SER A 240 9.28 -19.69 -3.91
CA SER A 240 9.46 -20.88 -4.74
C SER A 240 8.64 -20.83 -6.02
N GLU A 241 7.46 -20.23 -5.97
CA GLU A 241 6.54 -20.08 -7.08
C GLU A 241 5.59 -18.92 -6.88
N MET A 242 4.99 -18.45 -7.98
CA MET A 242 3.91 -17.47 -8.01
C MET A 242 2.63 -18.15 -8.47
N TYR A 243 1.48 -17.74 -7.92
CA TYR A 243 0.16 -18.16 -8.37
C TYR A 243 -0.63 -16.98 -8.92
N LEU A 244 -1.19 -17.14 -10.12
CA LEU A 244 -2.02 -16.14 -10.78
C LEU A 244 -3.33 -16.83 -11.24
N SER A 245 -4.46 -16.47 -10.61
CA SER A 245 -5.76 -17.09 -10.92
C SER A 245 -6.38 -16.60 -12.23
N TYR A 246 -5.95 -15.45 -12.73
CA TYR A 246 -6.48 -14.84 -13.96
C TYR A 246 -5.84 -15.39 -15.25
N LEU A 247 -4.86 -16.25 -15.13
CA LEU A 247 -4.24 -16.97 -16.25
C LEU A 247 -4.56 -18.46 -16.21
N GLY A 248 -4.46 -19.15 -17.36
CA GLY A 248 -4.59 -20.62 -17.43
C GLY A 248 -6.00 -21.19 -17.19
N GLY A 249 -7.03 -20.37 -17.23
CA GLY A 249 -8.42 -20.80 -17.04
C GLY A 249 -8.80 -21.00 -15.57
N PRO A 250 -9.76 -21.90 -15.25
CA PRO A 250 -10.39 -21.96 -13.92
C PRO A 250 -9.44 -22.34 -12.78
N ASN A 251 -8.33 -23.00 -13.07
CA ASN A 251 -7.39 -23.47 -12.06
C ASN A 251 -6.25 -22.45 -11.78
N GLY A 252 -6.16 -21.37 -12.56
CA GLY A 252 -5.03 -20.47 -12.53
C GLY A 252 -3.72 -21.11 -13.00
N VAL A 253 -2.62 -20.40 -12.86
CA VAL A 253 -1.28 -20.86 -13.23
C VAL A 253 -0.34 -20.74 -12.04
N ARG A 254 0.47 -21.79 -11.82
CA ARG A 254 1.62 -21.78 -10.92
C ARG A 254 2.87 -21.57 -11.74
N ILE A 255 3.64 -20.58 -11.41
CA ILE A 255 4.82 -20.13 -12.15
C ILE A 255 6.03 -20.31 -11.25
N PRO A 256 7.00 -21.16 -11.63
CA PRO A 256 8.19 -21.39 -10.80
C PRO A 256 9.03 -20.10 -10.69
N SER A 257 9.69 -19.92 -9.58
CA SER A 257 10.55 -18.75 -9.31
C SER A 257 11.67 -18.57 -10.32
N SER A 258 12.08 -19.65 -11.02
CA SER A 258 13.08 -19.59 -12.07
C SER A 258 12.70 -18.71 -13.26
N GLU A 259 11.40 -18.47 -13.49
CA GLU A 259 10.94 -17.52 -14.52
C GLU A 259 11.26 -16.06 -14.19
N PHE A 260 11.72 -15.80 -12.96
CA PHE A 260 12.04 -14.47 -12.43
C PHE A 260 13.54 -14.29 -12.12
N PHE A 261 14.42 -15.10 -12.68
CA PHE A 261 15.86 -14.95 -12.44
C PHE A 261 16.51 -13.87 -13.30
N GLU A 262 15.92 -13.61 -14.47
CA GLU A 262 16.41 -12.58 -15.38
C GLU A 262 15.40 -11.44 -15.49
N PRO A 263 15.85 -10.18 -15.56
CA PRO A 263 14.97 -9.04 -15.74
C PRO A 263 14.12 -9.15 -17.00
N PHE A 264 12.86 -8.82 -16.86
CA PHE A 264 11.92 -8.65 -17.98
C PHE A 264 10.98 -7.48 -17.74
N PRO A 265 10.57 -6.76 -18.80
CA PRO A 265 9.67 -5.62 -18.68
C PRO A 265 8.25 -6.04 -18.33
N PRO A 266 7.40 -5.09 -17.90
CA PRO A 266 5.95 -5.28 -17.79
C PRO A 266 5.36 -5.81 -19.12
N ASP A 267 4.26 -6.53 -19.04
CA ASP A 267 3.48 -7.09 -20.15
C ASP A 267 4.18 -8.11 -21.07
N LEU A 268 5.45 -8.36 -20.86
CA LEU A 268 6.13 -9.40 -21.63
C LEU A 268 5.62 -10.77 -21.24
N LYS A 269 5.35 -10.96 -19.93
CA LYS A 269 4.86 -12.21 -19.35
C LYS A 269 3.81 -11.92 -18.29
N PHE A 270 2.89 -12.89 -18.13
CA PHE A 270 1.96 -12.93 -16.98
C PHE A 270 1.02 -11.72 -16.85
N GLY A 271 0.76 -11.04 -17.97
CA GLY A 271 -0.12 -9.89 -18.01
C GLY A 271 -1.60 -10.26 -18.14
N TYR A 272 -2.46 -9.38 -17.68
CA TYR A 272 -3.90 -9.35 -17.88
C TYR A 272 -4.31 -7.97 -18.37
N ARG A 273 -5.22 -7.94 -19.34
CA ARG A 273 -5.84 -6.69 -19.82
C ARG A 273 -7.32 -6.94 -20.10
N ARG A 274 -8.15 -6.10 -19.51
CA ARG A 274 -9.61 -6.24 -19.61
C ARG A 274 -10.14 -6.14 -21.05
N ASP A 275 -9.51 -5.33 -21.91
CA ASP A 275 -9.89 -5.17 -23.31
C ASP A 275 -9.48 -6.36 -24.21
N GLN A 276 -8.55 -7.18 -23.76
CA GLN A 276 -8.02 -8.33 -24.50
C GLN A 276 -8.41 -9.67 -23.91
N ASN A 277 -8.76 -9.70 -22.63
CA ASN A 277 -9.01 -10.93 -21.91
C ASN A 277 -10.45 -10.96 -21.40
N ARG A 278 -11.02 -12.16 -21.34
CA ARG A 278 -12.27 -12.35 -20.60
C ARG A 278 -12.02 -12.06 -19.12
N THR A 279 -12.93 -11.29 -18.49
CA THR A 279 -12.88 -11.06 -17.04
C THR A 279 -12.85 -12.40 -16.31
N PRO A 280 -11.84 -12.67 -15.49
CA PRO A 280 -11.72 -13.93 -14.77
C PRO A 280 -12.76 -14.02 -13.66
N GLU A 281 -13.06 -15.24 -13.23
CA GLU A 281 -13.97 -15.46 -12.09
C GLU A 281 -13.33 -15.04 -10.75
N HIS A 282 -12.00 -15.23 -10.63
CA HIS A 282 -11.21 -14.87 -9.47
C HIS A 282 -10.01 -14.03 -9.89
N PHE A 283 -9.64 -13.06 -9.06
CA PHE A 283 -8.46 -12.26 -9.28
C PHE A 283 -7.52 -12.36 -8.06
N ILE A 284 -6.72 -13.42 -8.04
CA ILE A 284 -5.77 -13.76 -6.97
C ILE A 284 -4.35 -13.72 -7.53
N ARG A 285 -3.45 -13.06 -6.82
CA ARG A 285 -2.01 -13.00 -7.10
C ARG A 285 -1.26 -13.34 -5.83
N ALA A 286 -0.35 -14.30 -5.87
CA ALA A 286 0.32 -14.76 -4.66
C ALA A 286 1.75 -15.23 -4.92
N TYR A 287 2.61 -15.04 -3.91
CA TYR A 287 3.95 -15.62 -3.80
C TYR A 287 3.93 -16.76 -2.78
N HIS A 288 4.42 -17.94 -3.12
CA HIS A 288 4.72 -18.99 -2.16
C HIS A 288 6.09 -18.65 -1.52
N LEU A 289 6.05 -18.05 -0.36
CA LEU A 289 7.26 -17.52 0.30
C LEU A 289 8.26 -18.62 0.61
N ARG A 290 9.53 -18.25 0.62
CA ARG A 290 10.65 -19.12 0.96
C ARG A 290 11.60 -18.39 1.91
N ASP A 291 12.05 -19.08 2.94
CA ASP A 291 13.10 -18.56 3.82
C ASP A 291 14.43 -18.53 3.06
N PRO A 292 15.02 -17.35 2.85
CA PRO A 292 16.24 -17.21 2.07
C PRO A 292 17.47 -17.85 2.73
N LYS A 293 17.42 -18.18 4.02
CA LYS A 293 18.52 -18.81 4.76
C LYS A 293 18.47 -20.32 4.73
N THR A 294 17.29 -20.87 4.87
CA THR A 294 17.09 -22.32 4.97
C THR A 294 16.61 -22.96 3.67
N GLY A 295 16.03 -22.18 2.76
CA GLY A 295 15.38 -22.66 1.55
C GLY A 295 14.03 -23.35 1.81
N ALA A 296 13.52 -23.32 3.03
CA ALA A 296 12.23 -23.92 3.38
C ALA A 296 11.09 -23.06 2.84
N ASP A 297 10.08 -23.70 2.26
CA ASP A 297 8.84 -23.04 1.85
C ASP A 297 8.02 -22.65 3.08
N GLY A 298 7.35 -21.50 2.98
CA GLY A 298 6.50 -20.89 3.99
C GLY A 298 5.05 -20.76 3.53
N PRO A 299 4.32 -19.77 4.07
CA PRO A 299 2.96 -19.50 3.65
C PRO A 299 2.94 -18.81 2.27
N TRP A 300 1.75 -18.73 1.69
CA TRP A 300 1.49 -17.88 0.55
C TRP A 300 1.20 -16.44 1.00
N LEU A 301 1.91 -15.47 0.47
CA LEU A 301 1.54 -14.05 0.57
C LEU A 301 0.68 -13.71 -0.65
N ALA A 302 -0.59 -13.40 -0.42
CA ALA A 302 -1.55 -13.19 -1.50
C ALA A 302 -2.27 -11.84 -1.43
N GLY A 303 -2.60 -11.31 -2.62
CA GLY A 303 -3.55 -10.23 -2.84
C GLY A 303 -4.73 -10.74 -3.66
N LEU A 304 -5.93 -10.52 -3.14
CA LEU A 304 -7.20 -10.95 -3.71
C LEU A 304 -8.02 -9.70 -4.05
N THR A 305 -8.20 -9.38 -5.33
CA THR A 305 -9.05 -8.28 -5.77
C THR A 305 -10.48 -8.78 -5.89
N LEU A 306 -11.36 -8.30 -5.03
CA LEU A 306 -12.66 -8.92 -4.76
C LEU A 306 -13.69 -8.80 -5.88
N GLU A 307 -13.50 -7.84 -6.79
CA GLU A 307 -14.33 -7.65 -7.98
C GLU A 307 -13.43 -7.54 -9.23
N PRO A 308 -13.25 -8.61 -10.00
CA PRO A 308 -12.34 -8.60 -11.15
C PRO A 308 -12.67 -7.58 -12.23
N SER A 309 -13.93 -7.15 -12.35
CA SER A 309 -14.33 -6.19 -13.38
C SER A 309 -13.77 -4.78 -13.19
N VAL A 310 -13.28 -4.45 -11.96
CA VAL A 310 -12.63 -3.16 -11.71
C VAL A 310 -11.18 -3.15 -12.19
N VAL A 311 -10.56 -4.32 -12.41
CA VAL A 311 -9.18 -4.40 -12.88
C VAL A 311 -9.11 -4.01 -14.35
N TYR A 312 -8.38 -2.97 -14.65
CA TYR A 312 -8.09 -2.52 -16.01
C TYR A 312 -6.95 -3.33 -16.62
N GLU A 313 -5.85 -3.39 -15.91
CA GLU A 313 -4.63 -4.10 -16.30
C GLU A 313 -3.90 -4.62 -15.07
N ALA A 314 -3.23 -5.76 -15.22
CA ALA A 314 -2.32 -6.27 -14.19
C ALA A 314 -1.15 -7.00 -14.85
N TRP A 315 0.02 -6.90 -14.23
CA TRP A 315 1.22 -7.59 -14.71
C TRP A 315 2.18 -7.93 -13.58
N ALA A 316 3.13 -8.80 -13.87
CA ALA A 316 4.33 -8.99 -13.08
C ALA A 316 5.54 -8.53 -13.90
N SER A 317 6.54 -7.96 -13.25
CA SER A 317 7.82 -7.65 -13.87
C SER A 317 9.00 -8.00 -12.96
N GLN A 318 10.09 -8.40 -13.56
CA GLN A 318 11.37 -8.56 -12.89
C GLN A 318 12.25 -7.36 -13.21
N ARG A 319 12.52 -6.52 -12.21
CA ARG A 319 13.39 -5.36 -12.36
C ARG A 319 14.86 -5.72 -12.18
N PRO A 320 15.79 -4.95 -12.78
CA PRO A 320 17.22 -5.04 -12.46
C PRO A 320 17.44 -4.92 -10.94
N GLY A 321 18.31 -5.76 -10.38
CA GLY A 321 18.57 -5.80 -8.94
C GLY A 321 17.64 -6.74 -8.15
N GLY A 322 16.93 -7.63 -8.84
CA GLY A 322 16.18 -8.72 -8.21
C GLY A 322 14.85 -8.31 -7.56
N ILE A 323 14.22 -7.23 -8.01
CA ILE A 323 12.91 -6.82 -7.49
C ILE A 323 11.82 -7.35 -8.40
N ILE A 324 10.95 -8.20 -7.87
CA ILE A 324 9.72 -8.63 -8.51
C ILE A 324 8.61 -7.68 -8.09
N VAL A 325 7.90 -7.15 -9.08
CA VAL A 325 6.78 -6.24 -8.89
C VAL A 325 5.53 -6.87 -9.46
N MET A 326 4.47 -6.95 -8.66
CA MET A 326 3.12 -7.26 -9.13
C MET A 326 2.29 -5.99 -9.06
N ILE A 327 1.99 -5.44 -10.22
CA ILE A 327 1.21 -4.21 -10.39
C ILE A 327 -0.23 -4.55 -10.74
N GLU A 328 -1.14 -3.78 -10.22
CA GLU A 328 -2.54 -3.74 -10.60
C GLU A 328 -2.97 -2.31 -10.90
N GLU A 329 -3.68 -2.14 -11.99
CA GLU A 329 -4.33 -0.89 -12.36
C GLU A 329 -5.83 -1.10 -12.30
N ILE A 330 -6.51 -0.27 -11.52
CA ILE A 330 -7.96 -0.38 -11.31
C ILE A 330 -8.71 0.76 -12.00
N HIS A 331 -9.93 0.49 -12.39
CA HIS A 331 -10.89 1.29 -13.12
C HIS A 331 -10.64 1.31 -14.64
N GLY A 332 -9.96 2.31 -15.21
CA GLY A 332 -9.80 2.46 -16.66
C GLY A 332 -11.15 2.49 -17.38
N LYS A 333 -12.06 3.32 -16.90
CA LYS A 333 -13.40 3.61 -17.44
C LYS A 333 -13.66 5.10 -17.40
N PRO A 334 -14.63 5.61 -18.17
CA PRO A 334 -15.05 6.99 -18.07
C PRO A 334 -15.41 7.35 -16.62
N THR A 335 -14.83 8.45 -16.14
CA THR A 335 -15.09 9.02 -14.81
C THR A 335 -15.41 10.49 -14.99
N LYS A 336 -16.51 10.97 -14.40
CA LYS A 336 -16.89 12.37 -14.39
C LYS A 336 -16.46 13.05 -13.09
N ALA A 337 -16.30 14.37 -13.17
CA ALA A 337 -16.05 15.16 -11.96
C ALA A 337 -17.22 14.97 -10.95
N GLY A 338 -16.85 14.64 -9.73
CA GLY A 338 -17.80 14.29 -8.64
C GLY A 338 -18.16 12.80 -8.57
N GLU A 339 -17.70 11.97 -9.47
CA GLU A 339 -17.86 10.52 -9.38
C GLU A 339 -16.70 9.88 -8.62
N SER A 340 -16.96 8.67 -8.11
CA SER A 340 -16.00 7.86 -7.37
C SER A 340 -15.88 6.48 -7.97
N PHE A 341 -14.69 5.90 -7.81
CA PHE A 341 -14.44 4.47 -8.03
C PHE A 341 -13.52 3.92 -6.97
N GLY A 342 -13.47 2.61 -6.84
CA GLY A 342 -12.59 1.93 -5.90
C GLY A 342 -12.46 0.45 -6.18
N ALA A 343 -11.57 -0.17 -5.44
CA ALA A 343 -11.40 -1.61 -5.36
C ALA A 343 -11.23 -2.05 -3.93
N ALA A 344 -11.82 -3.18 -3.58
CA ALA A 344 -11.62 -3.84 -2.30
C ALA A 344 -10.75 -5.08 -2.50
N HIS A 345 -9.86 -5.31 -1.53
CA HIS A 345 -8.87 -6.37 -1.58
C HIS A 345 -8.80 -7.11 -0.24
N VAL A 346 -8.37 -8.36 -0.29
CA VAL A 346 -7.82 -9.07 0.88
C VAL A 346 -6.34 -9.28 0.63
N VAL A 347 -5.50 -8.93 1.60
CA VAL A 347 -4.05 -9.13 1.52
C VAL A 347 -3.57 -9.83 2.79
N GLY A 348 -2.83 -10.92 2.64
CA GLY A 348 -2.32 -11.65 3.81
C GLY A 348 -1.68 -12.99 3.52
N PHE A 349 -1.54 -13.78 4.58
CA PHE A 349 -0.89 -15.07 4.56
C PHE A 349 -1.90 -16.22 4.56
N PHE A 350 -1.64 -17.20 3.71
CA PHE A 350 -2.50 -18.36 3.49
C PHE A 350 -1.66 -19.64 3.50
N ASP A 351 -2.26 -20.74 3.94
CA ASP A 351 -1.56 -22.03 4.00
C ASP A 351 -1.45 -22.66 2.61
N ASP A 352 -2.47 -22.46 1.76
CA ASP A 352 -2.55 -23.06 0.42
C ASP A 352 -3.47 -22.27 -0.51
N ILE A 353 -3.47 -22.63 -1.80
CA ILE A 353 -4.33 -22.03 -2.83
C ILE A 353 -5.83 -22.24 -2.52
N PRO A 354 -6.31 -23.43 -2.08
CA PRO A 354 -7.72 -23.60 -1.69
C PRO A 354 -8.18 -22.64 -0.60
N SER A 355 -7.34 -22.33 0.39
CA SER A 355 -7.66 -21.37 1.47
C SER A 355 -7.83 -19.94 0.93
N MET A 356 -7.02 -19.52 -0.06
CA MET A 356 -7.20 -18.25 -0.76
C MET A 356 -8.55 -18.18 -1.46
N HIS A 357 -8.91 -19.22 -2.23
CA HIS A 357 -10.20 -19.29 -2.92
C HIS A 357 -11.37 -19.28 -1.94
N LYS A 358 -11.27 -19.97 -0.81
CA LYS A 358 -12.31 -19.95 0.22
C LYS A 358 -12.55 -18.54 0.79
N VAL A 359 -11.49 -17.78 1.02
CA VAL A 359 -11.61 -16.39 1.49
C VAL A 359 -12.13 -15.51 0.36
N TYR A 360 -11.67 -15.72 -0.87
CA TYR A 360 -12.19 -15.01 -2.04
C TYR A 360 -13.71 -15.17 -2.18
N GLU A 361 -14.23 -16.41 -2.12
CA GLU A 361 -15.67 -16.70 -2.19
C GLU A 361 -16.48 -16.03 -1.09
N ARG A 362 -15.90 -15.85 0.11
CA ARG A 362 -16.54 -15.14 1.23
C ARG A 362 -16.80 -13.67 0.91
N TYR A 363 -15.90 -13.03 0.18
CA TYR A 363 -15.85 -11.59 0.01
C TYR A 363 -16.02 -11.09 -1.44
N LYS A 364 -16.13 -11.95 -2.42
CA LYS A 364 -16.23 -11.57 -3.85
C LYS A 364 -17.40 -10.65 -4.14
N GLY A 365 -17.27 -9.84 -5.21
CA GLY A 365 -18.30 -8.95 -5.71
C GLY A 365 -18.40 -7.62 -4.93
N HIS A 366 -17.35 -7.24 -4.20
CA HIS A 366 -17.30 -5.98 -3.47
C HIS A 366 -16.18 -5.08 -4.00
N THR A 367 -16.49 -3.78 -4.08
CA THR A 367 -15.55 -2.73 -4.53
C THR A 367 -15.25 -1.69 -3.47
N GLY A 368 -16.02 -1.68 -2.38
CA GLY A 368 -15.93 -0.69 -1.33
C GLY A 368 -15.86 -1.30 0.07
N LEU A 369 -15.53 -0.46 1.04
CA LEU A 369 -15.42 -0.78 2.45
C LEU A 369 -15.82 0.41 3.30
N GLU A 370 -16.66 0.18 4.30
CA GLU A 370 -16.98 1.15 5.34
C GLU A 370 -16.55 0.61 6.69
N VAL A 371 -16.12 1.53 7.55
CA VAL A 371 -15.72 1.22 8.92
C VAL A 371 -16.04 2.42 9.84
N ASP A 372 -16.61 2.12 11.00
CA ASP A 372 -16.77 3.05 12.11
C ASP A 372 -16.60 2.29 13.44
N ALA A 373 -16.82 2.92 14.57
CA ALA A 373 -16.66 2.28 15.88
C ALA A 373 -17.64 1.12 16.14
N SER A 374 -18.72 1.01 15.36
CA SER A 374 -19.76 -0.02 15.52
C SER A 374 -19.54 -1.27 14.68
N GLY A 375 -18.72 -1.18 13.63
CA GLY A 375 -18.44 -2.29 12.75
C GLY A 375 -17.75 -1.90 11.46
N TRP A 376 -17.48 -2.92 10.65
CA TRP A 376 -17.00 -2.76 9.28
C TRP A 376 -17.82 -3.64 8.33
N ARG A 377 -17.93 -3.20 7.09
CA ARG A 377 -18.62 -3.96 6.05
C ARG A 377 -18.08 -3.66 4.66
N LEU A 378 -18.12 -4.65 3.81
CA LEU A 378 -17.86 -4.50 2.39
C LEU A 378 -19.09 -3.96 1.65
N LEU A 379 -18.86 -3.15 0.62
CA LEU A 379 -19.87 -2.55 -0.26
C LEU A 379 -19.68 -3.05 -1.70
N LYS A 380 -20.82 -3.17 -2.41
CA LYS A 380 -20.82 -3.55 -3.84
C LYS A 380 -20.55 -2.36 -4.73
#